data_aebfe698839df8b6934495b90d2f3e29
#
_entry.id   aebfe698839df8b6934495b90d2f3e29
#
_cell.length_a   1.000
_cell.length_b   1.000
_cell.length_c   1.000
_cell.angle_alpha   90.00
_cell.angle_beta   90.00
_cell.angle_gamma   90.00
#
_symmetry.space_group_name_H-M   'P 1'
#
loop_
_entity.id
_entity.type
_entity.pdbx_description
1 polymer ?
#
loop_
_entity_poly.entity_id
_entity_poly.type
_entity_poly.pdbx_seq_one_letter_code
_entity_poly.pdbx_strand_id
1 'polypeptide(L)'
;MASNGTVSYPWFNLAVEESIFRQMPATQRVLFLWRNADTVVIGRAQNPWKECNTRRMEEDNVRLARRSSGGGAVFHDLGNTCFTFMAGKPEYDKTISTNIVLNALNSLGVAAEASGRNDLVVKTPEGDRKVSGSAYRETPDRGFHHGTLLLNADLSRLANYLNPDKKKLQANGDHLGAGPGSKPGGSAAGHHP
;
A
#
# COMPACT_ATOMS: atom_id res chain seq x y z
N MET A 1 11.48 9.69 -19.54
CA MET A 1 11.75 8.46 -20.32
C MET A 1 10.90 7.36 -19.72
N ALA A 2 9.85 6.93 -20.41
CA ALA A 2 9.05 5.80 -19.96
C ALA A 2 9.77 4.52 -20.37
N SER A 3 10.23 3.73 -19.42
CA SER A 3 10.77 2.40 -19.70
C SER A 3 9.60 1.42 -19.76
N ASN A 4 9.39 0.79 -20.89
CA ASN A 4 8.39 -0.27 -21.06
C ASN A 4 8.83 -1.62 -20.49
N GLY A 5 9.83 -1.65 -19.63
CA GLY A 5 10.29 -2.86 -18.97
C GLY A 5 9.34 -3.27 -17.84
N THR A 6 8.68 -4.41 -18.01
CA THR A 6 7.85 -5.01 -16.94
C THR A 6 8.74 -5.78 -15.97
N VAL A 7 9.53 -5.08 -15.18
CA VAL A 7 10.26 -5.70 -14.07
C VAL A 7 9.30 -5.83 -12.90
N SER A 8 9.05 -7.05 -12.45
CA SER A 8 8.15 -7.36 -11.33
C SER A 8 8.89 -7.85 -10.08
N TYR A 9 10.19 -7.68 -10.03
CA TYR A 9 11.05 -8.05 -8.90
C TYR A 9 11.01 -6.98 -7.81
N PRO A 10 10.51 -7.29 -6.61
CA PRO A 10 10.33 -6.29 -5.56
C PRO A 10 11.66 -5.67 -5.10
N TRP A 11 12.72 -6.46 -4.98
CA TRP A 11 14.01 -5.95 -4.52
C TRP A 11 14.65 -5.01 -5.53
N PHE A 12 14.52 -5.31 -6.82
CA PHE A 12 14.98 -4.43 -7.88
C PHE A 12 14.19 -3.13 -7.92
N ASN A 13 12.86 -3.22 -7.86
CA ASN A 13 11.98 -2.05 -7.88
C ASN A 13 12.24 -1.13 -6.68
N LEU A 14 12.37 -1.69 -5.49
CA LEU A 14 12.68 -0.91 -4.29
C LEU A 14 14.08 -0.31 -4.35
N ALA A 15 15.05 -1.02 -4.93
CA ALA A 15 16.41 -0.50 -5.14
C ALA A 15 16.42 0.67 -6.15
N VAL A 16 15.63 0.58 -7.21
CA VAL A 16 15.49 1.67 -8.20
C VAL A 16 14.83 2.88 -7.54
N GLU A 17 13.77 2.68 -6.78
CA GLU A 17 13.12 3.75 -6.02
C GLU A 17 14.12 4.48 -5.10
N GLU A 18 14.88 3.73 -4.32
CA GLU A 18 15.89 4.27 -3.42
C GLU A 18 17.01 4.99 -4.16
N SER A 19 17.49 4.44 -5.28
CA SER A 19 18.54 5.04 -6.09
C SER A 19 18.08 6.39 -6.70
N ILE A 20 16.86 6.44 -7.25
CA ILE A 20 16.30 7.69 -7.78
C ILE A 20 16.16 8.72 -6.66
N PHE A 21 15.60 8.29 -5.53
CA PHE A 21 15.36 9.18 -4.40
C PHE A 21 16.65 9.81 -3.87
N ARG A 22 17.72 9.04 -3.76
CA ARG A 22 19.02 9.53 -3.28
C ARG A 22 19.75 10.40 -4.29
N GLN A 23 19.64 10.09 -5.58
CA GLN A 23 20.46 10.73 -6.62
C GLN A 23 19.75 11.89 -7.31
N MET A 24 18.42 11.99 -7.21
CA MET A 24 17.69 13.08 -7.86
C MET A 24 18.11 14.44 -7.32
N PRO A 25 18.28 15.47 -8.18
CA PRO A 25 18.43 16.84 -7.70
C PRO A 25 17.20 17.29 -6.92
N ALA A 26 17.40 18.03 -5.83
CA ALA A 26 16.31 18.54 -4.99
C ALA A 26 15.35 19.51 -5.74
N THR A 27 15.75 19.98 -6.91
CA THR A 27 14.94 20.84 -7.80
C THR A 27 14.01 20.07 -8.72
N GLN A 28 14.14 18.74 -8.77
CA GLN A 28 13.33 17.88 -9.62
C GLN A 28 12.14 17.26 -8.87
N ARG A 29 11.11 16.95 -9.65
CA ARG A 29 9.99 16.10 -9.24
C ARG A 29 10.01 14.85 -10.09
N VAL A 30 9.80 13.71 -9.46
CA VAL A 30 9.83 12.40 -10.13
C VAL A 30 8.56 11.65 -9.81
N LEU A 31 7.95 11.07 -10.83
CA LEU A 31 6.93 10.04 -10.69
C LEU A 31 7.51 8.73 -11.20
N PHE A 32 7.58 7.75 -10.32
CA PHE A 32 8.01 6.40 -10.63
C PHE A 32 6.82 5.44 -10.50
N LEU A 33 6.50 4.74 -11.58
CA LEU A 33 5.45 3.72 -11.61
C LEU A 33 6.08 2.34 -11.65
N TRP A 34 5.61 1.44 -10.80
CA TRP A 34 6.19 0.13 -10.66
C TRP A 34 5.16 -0.91 -10.20
N ARG A 35 5.53 -2.18 -10.31
CA ARG A 35 4.64 -3.30 -10.02
C ARG A 35 5.44 -4.50 -9.58
N ASN A 36 4.98 -5.21 -8.55
CA ASN A 36 5.59 -6.43 -8.07
C ASN A 36 4.72 -7.64 -8.33
N ALA A 37 5.36 -8.76 -8.72
CA ALA A 37 4.73 -10.07 -8.62
C ALA A 37 4.53 -10.42 -7.14
N ASP A 38 3.79 -11.46 -6.86
CA ASP A 38 3.36 -11.90 -5.53
C ASP A 38 4.43 -11.68 -4.44
N THR A 39 4.21 -10.65 -3.63
CA THR A 39 5.17 -10.16 -2.65
C THR A 39 4.46 -9.64 -1.41
N VAL A 40 4.95 -10.00 -0.23
CA VAL A 40 4.66 -9.26 1.00
C VAL A 40 5.73 -8.20 1.18
N VAL A 41 5.31 -6.94 1.26
CA VAL A 41 6.18 -5.80 1.54
C VAL A 41 5.94 -5.34 2.97
N ILE A 42 6.97 -5.44 3.80
CA ILE A 42 6.93 -4.98 5.19
C ILE A 42 7.47 -3.57 5.32
N GLY A 43 7.03 -2.87 6.35
CA GLY A 43 7.53 -1.55 6.69
C GLY A 43 8.94 -1.58 7.26
N ARG A 44 9.58 -0.41 7.26
CA ARG A 44 10.98 -0.26 7.68
C ARG A 44 11.30 -0.89 9.03
N ALA A 45 10.42 -0.75 10.00
CA ALA A 45 10.66 -1.16 11.39
C ALA A 45 10.03 -2.52 11.77
N GLN A 46 9.38 -3.21 10.83
CA GLN A 46 8.75 -4.48 11.12
C GLN A 46 9.75 -5.64 11.17
N ASN A 47 9.53 -6.57 12.10
CA ASN A 47 10.31 -7.80 12.19
C ASN A 47 9.61 -8.92 11.38
N PRO A 48 10.22 -9.40 10.28
CA PRO A 48 9.57 -10.40 9.42
C PRO A 48 9.31 -11.72 10.13
N TRP A 49 10.18 -12.13 11.04
CA TRP A 49 10.02 -13.37 11.80
C TRP A 49 8.82 -13.34 12.73
N LYS A 50 8.51 -12.17 13.26
CA LYS A 50 7.38 -11.94 14.17
C LYS A 50 6.08 -11.71 13.41
N GLU A 51 6.14 -10.98 12.29
CA GLU A 51 4.97 -10.50 11.56
C GLU A 51 4.46 -11.47 10.51
N CYS A 52 5.37 -12.26 9.89
CA CYS A 52 5.07 -13.02 8.69
C CYS A 52 5.17 -14.53 8.91
N ASN A 53 4.27 -15.27 8.27
CA ASN A 53 4.38 -16.71 8.11
C ASN A 53 5.30 -17.00 6.92
N THR A 54 6.60 -16.97 7.17
CA THR A 54 7.64 -17.11 6.13
C THR A 54 7.62 -18.49 5.47
N ARG A 55 7.25 -19.54 6.21
CA ARG A 55 7.12 -20.89 5.68
C ARG A 55 6.03 -20.97 4.60
N ARG A 56 4.84 -20.43 4.88
CA ARG A 56 3.74 -20.41 3.91
C ARG A 56 4.07 -19.55 2.70
N MET A 57 4.77 -18.47 2.91
CA MET A 57 5.24 -17.63 1.80
C MET A 57 6.19 -18.38 0.87
N GLU A 58 7.12 -19.16 1.43
CA GLU A 58 8.03 -19.99 0.66
C GLU A 58 7.28 -21.09 -0.10
N GLU A 59 6.34 -21.79 0.55
CA GLU A 59 5.50 -22.81 -0.07
C GLU A 59 4.69 -22.26 -1.25
N ASP A 60 4.18 -21.03 -1.14
CA ASP A 60 3.36 -20.38 -2.16
C ASP A 60 4.19 -19.55 -3.15
N ASN A 61 5.51 -19.58 -3.05
CA ASN A 61 6.43 -18.78 -3.87
C ASN A 61 6.15 -17.27 -3.79
N VAL A 62 5.83 -16.78 -2.59
CA VAL A 62 5.62 -15.36 -2.29
C VAL A 62 6.91 -14.76 -1.75
N ARG A 63 7.34 -13.65 -2.33
CA ARG A 63 8.55 -12.95 -1.95
C ARG A 63 8.32 -12.07 -0.72
N LEU A 64 9.38 -11.85 0.03
CA LEU A 64 9.40 -10.94 1.17
C LEU A 64 10.38 -9.80 0.89
N ALA A 65 9.90 -8.58 0.99
CA ALA A 65 10.73 -7.39 0.81
C ALA A 65 10.44 -6.35 1.90
N ARG A 66 11.43 -5.53 2.20
CA ARG A 66 11.30 -4.41 3.14
C ARG A 66 11.39 -3.10 2.38
N ARG A 67 10.44 -2.20 2.64
CA ARG A 67 10.51 -0.83 2.13
C ARG A 67 11.18 0.11 3.14
N SER A 68 11.65 1.25 2.67
CA SER A 68 12.28 2.27 3.51
C SER A 68 11.30 3.21 4.20
N SER A 69 10.02 3.14 3.86
CA SER A 69 8.95 3.89 4.53
C SER A 69 8.37 3.10 5.70
N GLY A 70 7.68 3.80 6.59
CA GLY A 70 7.03 3.19 7.75
C GLY A 70 5.71 2.48 7.41
N GLY A 71 5.08 1.93 8.44
CA GLY A 71 3.77 1.31 8.36
C GLY A 71 3.80 -0.22 8.43
N GLY A 72 2.66 -0.83 8.12
CA GLY A 72 2.42 -2.27 8.22
C GLY A 72 2.79 -3.06 6.97
N ALA A 73 2.55 -4.36 7.03
CA ALA A 73 2.72 -5.26 5.90
C ALA A 73 1.60 -5.11 4.88
N VAL A 74 1.95 -5.18 3.61
CA VAL A 74 1.01 -5.19 2.49
C VAL A 74 1.33 -6.33 1.54
N PHE A 75 0.34 -6.76 0.77
CA PHE A 75 0.52 -7.76 -0.28
C PHE A 75 0.44 -7.09 -1.65
N HIS A 76 1.44 -7.34 -2.48
CA HIS A 76 1.48 -6.90 -3.87
C HIS A 76 1.31 -8.08 -4.81
N ASP A 77 0.52 -7.90 -5.85
CA ASP A 77 0.41 -8.78 -7.00
C ASP A 77 0.41 -7.95 -8.30
N LEU A 78 0.31 -8.61 -9.44
CA LEU A 78 0.33 -7.92 -10.73
C LEU A 78 -0.96 -7.13 -11.02
N GLY A 79 -2.01 -7.30 -10.21
CA GLY A 79 -3.23 -6.49 -10.24
C GLY A 79 -3.12 -5.18 -9.47
N ASN A 80 -2.00 -4.95 -8.79
CA ASN A 80 -1.69 -3.74 -8.03
C ASN A 80 -0.60 -2.95 -8.75
N THR A 81 -0.87 -1.69 -9.04
CA THR A 81 0.14 -0.73 -9.52
C THR A 81 0.63 0.12 -8.37
N CYS A 82 1.94 0.23 -8.23
CA CYS A 82 2.57 1.12 -7.27
C CYS A 82 2.98 2.43 -7.94
N PHE A 83 2.88 3.50 -7.19
CA PHE A 83 3.37 4.82 -7.59
C PHE A 83 4.29 5.40 -6.51
N THR A 84 5.24 6.20 -6.93
CA THR A 84 6.10 6.96 -6.03
C THR A 84 6.26 8.37 -6.55
N PHE A 85 5.80 9.36 -5.79
CA PHE A 85 6.05 10.77 -6.04
C PHE A 85 7.21 11.22 -5.17
N MET A 86 8.25 11.76 -5.80
CA MET A 86 9.45 12.25 -5.13
C MET A 86 9.65 13.72 -5.45
N ALA A 87 10.02 14.49 -4.45
CA ALA A 87 10.37 15.90 -4.63
C ALA A 87 11.37 16.38 -3.58
N GLY A 88 12.13 17.40 -3.90
CA GLY A 88 12.90 18.14 -2.92
C GLY A 88 12.00 19.00 -2.05
N LYS A 89 12.51 19.39 -0.89
CA LYS A 89 11.84 20.37 -0.02
C LYS A 89 12.26 21.80 -0.42
N PRO A 90 11.34 22.77 -0.35
CA PRO A 90 10.01 22.71 0.29
C PRO A 90 8.85 22.23 -0.60
N GLU A 91 9.07 21.88 -1.87
CA GLU A 91 8.00 21.52 -2.81
C GLU A 91 7.34 20.17 -2.49
N TYR A 92 8.03 19.27 -1.80
CA TYR A 92 7.44 18.01 -1.38
C TYR A 92 6.20 18.25 -0.52
N ASP A 93 5.05 17.79 -1.03
CA ASP A 93 3.76 17.91 -0.34
C ASP A 93 2.88 16.71 -0.68
N LYS A 94 2.64 15.86 0.33
CA LYS A 94 1.81 14.67 0.19
C LYS A 94 0.34 14.98 -0.12
N THR A 95 -0.15 16.16 0.22
CA THR A 95 -1.50 16.59 -0.16
C THR A 95 -1.61 16.80 -1.67
N ILE A 96 -0.59 17.39 -2.28
CA ILE A 96 -0.53 17.59 -3.74
C ILE A 96 -0.52 16.23 -4.46
N SER A 97 0.34 15.31 -4.06
CA SER A 97 0.41 13.99 -4.69
C SER A 97 -0.86 13.16 -4.47
N THR A 98 -1.48 13.24 -3.30
CA THR A 98 -2.78 12.60 -3.04
C THR A 98 -3.86 13.14 -3.97
N ASN A 99 -3.92 14.46 -4.16
CA ASN A 99 -4.90 15.08 -5.07
C ASN A 99 -4.66 14.71 -6.54
N ILE A 100 -3.42 14.54 -6.95
CA ILE A 100 -3.10 14.05 -8.30
C ILE A 100 -3.69 12.64 -8.51
N VAL A 101 -3.49 11.74 -7.54
CA VAL A 101 -4.04 10.39 -7.62
C VAL A 101 -5.58 10.41 -7.61
N LEU A 102 -6.19 11.19 -6.73
CA LEU A 102 -7.65 11.35 -6.68
C LEU A 102 -8.22 11.87 -7.99
N ASN A 103 -7.62 12.90 -8.56
CA ASN A 103 -8.07 13.47 -9.83
C ASN A 103 -7.92 12.46 -10.98
N ALA A 104 -6.83 11.71 -11.01
CA ALA A 104 -6.62 10.66 -12.00
C ALA A 104 -7.68 9.54 -11.90
N LEU A 105 -7.95 9.06 -10.68
CA LEU A 105 -8.98 8.05 -10.46
C LEU A 105 -10.36 8.56 -10.83
N ASN A 106 -10.73 9.77 -10.43
CA ASN A 106 -12.01 10.38 -10.76
C ASN A 106 -12.17 10.57 -12.28
N SER A 107 -11.12 10.95 -12.98
CA SER A 107 -11.14 11.10 -14.45
C SER A 107 -11.36 9.77 -15.19
N LEU A 108 -11.00 8.65 -14.54
CA LEU A 108 -11.25 7.30 -15.07
C LEU A 108 -12.62 6.73 -14.64
N GLY A 109 -13.45 7.53 -14.00
CA GLY A 109 -14.77 7.10 -13.52
C GLY A 109 -14.76 6.40 -12.16
N VAL A 110 -13.63 6.41 -11.45
CA VAL A 110 -13.52 5.85 -10.10
C VAL A 110 -13.75 6.96 -9.09
N ALA A 111 -14.89 6.95 -8.41
CA ALA A 111 -15.28 7.95 -7.42
C ALA A 111 -14.56 7.71 -6.09
N ALA A 112 -13.25 7.91 -6.08
CA ALA A 112 -12.42 7.75 -4.91
C ALA A 112 -12.41 9.00 -4.03
N GLU A 113 -12.31 8.78 -2.73
CA GLU A 113 -12.18 9.83 -1.72
C GLU A 113 -11.17 9.44 -0.65
N ALA A 114 -10.59 10.42 0.02
CA ALA A 114 -9.65 10.19 1.10
C ALA A 114 -10.37 9.59 2.33
N SER A 115 -9.73 8.61 2.96
CA SER A 115 -10.21 7.97 4.19
C SER A 115 -9.06 7.77 5.17
N GLY A 116 -9.21 8.25 6.38
CA GLY A 116 -8.15 8.21 7.37
C GLY A 116 -6.91 9.00 6.91
N ARG A 117 -5.73 8.54 7.34
CA ARG A 117 -4.48 9.24 7.06
C ARG A 117 -3.86 8.87 5.71
N ASN A 118 -4.07 7.62 5.27
CA ASN A 118 -3.23 7.01 4.24
C ASN A 118 -4.01 6.28 3.15
N ASP A 119 -5.32 6.25 3.23
CA ASP A 119 -6.14 5.43 2.34
C ASP A 119 -7.01 6.27 1.41
N LEU A 120 -7.28 5.73 0.24
CA LEU A 120 -8.33 6.16 -0.65
C LEU A 120 -9.35 5.03 -0.78
N VAL A 121 -10.63 5.39 -0.73
CA VAL A 121 -11.73 4.44 -0.77
C VAL A 121 -12.78 4.85 -1.80
N VAL A 122 -13.54 3.86 -2.26
CA VAL A 122 -14.80 4.07 -2.99
C VAL A 122 -15.94 3.62 -2.09
N LYS A 123 -16.96 4.46 -1.94
CA LYS A 123 -18.18 4.13 -1.22
C LYS A 123 -18.98 3.12 -2.04
N THR A 124 -19.35 2.00 -1.41
CA THR A 124 -20.21 0.99 -2.01
C THR A 124 -21.39 0.66 -1.08
N PRO A 125 -22.47 0.04 -1.60
CA PRO A 125 -23.60 -0.40 -0.75
C PRO A 125 -23.17 -1.37 0.35
N GLU A 126 -22.09 -2.12 0.16
CA GLU A 126 -21.54 -3.08 1.13
C GLU A 126 -20.51 -2.44 2.08
N GLY A 127 -20.26 -1.15 1.94
CA GLY A 127 -19.27 -0.40 2.74
C GLY A 127 -18.15 0.18 1.89
N ASP A 128 -17.15 0.73 2.56
CA ASP A 128 -16.00 1.35 1.89
C ASP A 128 -15.07 0.30 1.30
N ARG A 129 -14.73 0.45 0.03
CA ARG A 129 -13.74 -0.38 -0.65
C ARG A 129 -12.44 0.40 -0.81
N LYS A 130 -11.35 -0.09 -0.22
CA LYS A 130 -10.03 0.48 -0.37
C LYS A 130 -9.52 0.33 -1.80
N VAL A 131 -9.08 1.42 -2.40
CA VAL A 131 -8.50 1.45 -3.74
C VAL A 131 -7.05 1.94 -3.75
N SER A 132 -6.58 2.51 -2.65
CA SER A 132 -5.18 2.95 -2.50
C SER A 132 -4.78 2.98 -1.03
N GLY A 133 -3.57 2.58 -0.75
CA GLY A 133 -2.90 2.80 0.53
C GLY A 133 -1.59 3.53 0.29
N SER A 134 -1.15 4.33 1.24
CA SER A 134 0.04 5.17 1.12
C SER A 134 0.98 5.04 2.30
N ALA A 135 2.27 5.27 2.04
CA ALA A 135 3.30 5.45 3.03
C ALA A 135 4.25 6.57 2.57
N TYR A 136 5.01 7.11 3.50
CA TYR A 136 5.80 8.32 3.26
C TYR A 136 7.18 8.18 3.86
N ARG A 137 8.14 8.87 3.25
CA ARG A 137 9.48 9.03 3.80
C ARG A 137 9.94 10.46 3.59
N GLU A 138 10.54 11.04 4.62
CA GLU A 138 11.11 12.37 4.54
C GLU A 138 12.54 12.37 5.07
N THR A 139 13.38 13.11 4.42
CA THR A 139 14.72 13.50 4.86
C THR A 139 14.77 15.02 5.00
N PRO A 140 15.86 15.63 5.50
CA PRO A 140 15.92 17.08 5.63
C PRO A 140 15.70 17.86 4.35
N ASP A 141 16.06 17.31 3.17
CA ASP A 141 16.02 18.04 1.89
C ASP A 141 15.05 17.47 0.85
N ARG A 142 14.43 16.32 1.11
CA ARG A 142 13.51 15.67 0.17
C ARG A 142 12.50 14.77 0.84
N GLY A 143 11.51 14.34 0.09
CA GLY A 143 10.54 13.36 0.55
C GLY A 143 9.96 12.53 -0.60
N PHE A 144 9.39 11.37 -0.28
CA PHE A 144 8.56 10.64 -1.21
C PHE A 144 7.24 10.21 -0.57
N HIS A 145 6.23 10.18 -1.41
CA HIS A 145 4.94 9.55 -1.16
C HIS A 145 4.79 8.37 -2.10
N HIS A 146 4.77 7.17 -1.58
CA HIS A 146 4.45 6.01 -2.40
C HIS A 146 3.17 5.32 -1.93
N GLY A 147 2.52 4.66 -2.86
CA GLY A 147 1.26 4.01 -2.60
C GLY A 147 0.90 2.99 -3.65
N THR A 148 -0.27 2.43 -3.45
CA THR A 148 -0.84 1.37 -4.27
C THR A 148 -2.09 1.84 -4.99
N LEU A 149 -2.35 1.27 -6.16
CA LEU A 149 -3.63 1.37 -6.86
C LEU A 149 -4.21 -0.05 -6.93
N LEU A 150 -5.19 -0.31 -6.07
CA LEU A 150 -5.75 -1.64 -5.82
C LEU A 150 -6.98 -1.93 -6.70
N LEU A 151 -6.94 -1.53 -7.95
CA LEU A 151 -8.10 -1.62 -8.85
C LEU A 151 -8.46 -3.06 -9.24
N ASN A 152 -7.49 -3.98 -9.18
CA ASN A 152 -7.67 -5.38 -9.52
C ASN A 152 -6.83 -6.31 -8.65
N ALA A 153 -6.50 -5.91 -7.41
CA ALA A 153 -5.71 -6.69 -6.48
C ALA A 153 -6.58 -7.63 -5.64
N ASP A 154 -6.05 -8.80 -5.31
CA ASP A 154 -6.65 -9.71 -4.34
C ASP A 154 -6.15 -9.39 -2.94
N LEU A 155 -6.93 -8.58 -2.21
CA LEU A 155 -6.59 -8.16 -0.85
C LEU A 155 -6.75 -9.28 0.20
N SER A 156 -7.44 -10.37 -0.13
CA SER A 156 -7.68 -11.47 0.80
C SER A 156 -6.42 -12.29 1.09
N ARG A 157 -5.44 -12.27 0.20
CA ARG A 157 -4.23 -13.08 0.31
C ARG A 157 -3.29 -12.66 1.43
N LEU A 158 -3.28 -11.39 1.81
CA LEU A 158 -2.37 -10.90 2.85
C LEU A 158 -2.54 -11.66 4.17
N ALA A 159 -3.76 -11.94 4.58
CA ALA A 159 -4.04 -12.65 5.83
C ALA A 159 -3.39 -14.04 5.92
N ASN A 160 -3.17 -14.68 4.77
CA ASN A 160 -2.52 -16.00 4.68
C ASN A 160 -1.03 -15.95 5.06
N TYR A 161 -0.41 -14.79 4.91
CA TYR A 161 1.04 -14.60 5.07
C TYR A 161 1.42 -13.83 6.32
N LEU A 162 0.44 -13.43 7.11
CA LEU A 162 0.69 -12.83 8.43
C LEU A 162 0.61 -13.89 9.53
N ASN A 163 1.45 -13.73 10.55
CA ASN A 163 1.35 -14.53 11.75
C ASN A 163 0.09 -14.14 12.52
N PRO A 164 -0.66 -15.11 13.09
CA PRO A 164 -1.88 -14.84 13.81
C PRO A 164 -1.60 -14.14 15.13
N ASP A 165 -1.60 -12.82 15.12
CA ASP A 165 -1.72 -11.98 16.29
C ASP A 165 -3.09 -11.28 16.19
N LYS A 166 -4.03 -11.69 17.05
CA LYS A 166 -5.41 -11.18 17.03
C LYS A 166 -5.49 -9.66 17.13
N LYS A 167 -4.57 -9.03 17.87
CA LYS A 167 -4.52 -7.56 18.01
C LYS A 167 -4.06 -6.89 16.73
N LYS A 168 -3.09 -7.47 16.03
CA LYS A 168 -2.57 -6.94 14.76
C LYS A 168 -3.53 -7.16 13.61
N LEU A 169 -4.21 -8.31 13.58
CA LEU A 169 -5.25 -8.58 12.59
C LEU A 169 -6.42 -7.61 12.74
N GLN A 170 -6.80 -7.23 13.96
CA GLN A 170 -7.80 -6.20 14.20
C GLN A 170 -7.34 -4.82 13.77
N ALA A 171 -6.14 -4.42 14.11
CA ALA A 171 -5.58 -3.13 13.71
C ALA A 171 -5.39 -3.02 12.18
N ASN A 172 -5.04 -4.13 11.51
CA ASN A 172 -4.89 -4.19 10.06
C ASN A 172 -6.23 -4.45 9.34
N GLY A 173 -7.22 -5.02 10.03
CA GLY A 173 -8.57 -5.23 9.51
C GLY A 173 -9.26 -3.91 9.15
N ASP A 174 -9.02 -2.86 9.93
CA ASP A 174 -9.50 -1.52 9.64
C ASP A 174 -8.82 -0.91 8.39
N HIS A 175 -7.62 -1.38 8.05
CA HIS A 175 -6.85 -0.95 6.88
C HIS A 175 -7.04 -1.84 5.65
N LEU A 176 -7.47 -3.08 5.84
CA LEU A 176 -7.67 -4.03 4.74
C LEU A 176 -9.00 -3.84 4.01
N GLY A 177 -9.83 -2.91 4.50
CA GLY A 177 -11.18 -2.70 3.98
C GLY A 177 -11.96 -4.02 3.96
N ALA A 178 -13.14 -4.06 4.53
CA ALA A 178 -13.96 -5.25 4.47
C ALA A 178 -14.12 -5.70 3.01
N GLY A 179 -13.51 -6.82 2.65
CA GLY A 179 -13.81 -7.47 1.39
C GLY A 179 -15.32 -7.75 1.30
N PRO A 180 -15.88 -7.93 0.09
CA PRO A 180 -17.30 -8.23 -0.04
C PRO A 180 -17.60 -9.50 0.76
N GLY A 181 -18.31 -9.36 1.90
CA GLY A 181 -18.73 -10.48 2.74
C GLY A 181 -18.44 -10.38 4.24
N SER A 182 -17.68 -9.43 4.74
CA SER A 182 -17.55 -9.25 6.19
C SER A 182 -18.74 -8.44 6.71
N LYS A 183 -19.77 -9.13 7.20
CA LYS A 183 -20.82 -8.50 7.99
C LYS A 183 -20.22 -7.98 9.30
N PRO A 184 -20.54 -6.74 9.74
CA PRO A 184 -20.27 -6.37 11.12
C PRO A 184 -21.02 -7.36 12.00
N GLY A 185 -20.28 -7.99 12.93
CA GLY A 185 -20.88 -8.94 13.87
C GLY A 185 -22.02 -8.26 14.59
N GLY A 186 -23.24 -8.77 14.37
CA GLY A 186 -24.43 -8.30 15.06
C GLY A 186 -24.24 -8.53 16.57
N SER A 187 -24.32 -7.47 17.35
CA SER A 187 -24.45 -7.60 18.78
C SER A 187 -25.80 -8.28 19.06
N ALA A 188 -25.73 -9.48 19.55
CA ALA A 188 -26.90 -10.11 20.15
C ALA A 188 -27.28 -9.27 21.37
N ALA A 189 -28.35 -8.51 21.26
CA ALA A 189 -28.97 -7.90 22.40
C ALA A 189 -29.53 -9.03 23.28
N GLY A 190 -28.87 -9.27 24.39
CA GLY A 190 -29.40 -10.16 25.42
C GLY A 190 -30.63 -9.50 26.05
N HIS A 191 -31.78 -10.09 25.78
CA HIS A 191 -32.96 -9.85 26.57
C HIS A 191 -32.80 -10.59 27.90
N HIS A 192 -32.92 -9.87 28.99
CA HIS A 192 -33.26 -10.44 30.28
C HIS A 192 -34.59 -9.90 30.75
N PRO A 193 -35.42 -10.79 31.37
CA PRO A 193 -36.74 -10.44 31.87
C PRO A 193 -36.68 -9.52 33.09
#